data_73a98ca4fcf5ebc2e0687af9f4539019
#
_entry.id   73a98ca4fcf5ebc2e0687af9f4539019
#
_cell.length_a   1.000
_cell.length_b   1.000
_cell.length_c   1.000
_cell.angle_alpha   90.00
_cell.angle_beta   90.00
_cell.angle_gamma   90.00
#
_symmetry.space_group_name_H-M   'P 1'
#
loop_
_entity.id
_entity.type
_entity.pdbx_description
1 polymer ?
#
loop_
_entity_poly.entity_id
_entity_poly.type
_entity_poly.pdbx_seq_one_letter_code
_entity_poly.pdbx_strand_id
1 'polypeptide(L)'
;DAAGRIEAYKRIAAIETTSDAEDVLDELIDRYGSPPKSVQGLVDVSLVRVTAARVGIAEIVQRGDQLILYSDIVGPKQLGEVMEKFPHRVLYNALGRPYFSLRVQKGESPLVLLRDVVTLLPGAQTQTKQ
;
A
#
# COMPACT_ATOMS: atom_id res chain seq x y z
N ASP A 1 -14.33 8.01 -22.39
CA ASP A 1 -15.71 8.41 -22.14
C ASP A 1 -16.10 8.18 -20.69
N ALA A 2 -17.19 8.80 -20.25
CA ALA A 2 -17.56 8.78 -18.82
C ALA A 2 -17.96 7.37 -18.36
N ALA A 3 -18.68 6.63 -19.21
CA ALA A 3 -19.12 5.28 -18.86
C ALA A 3 -17.92 4.33 -18.74
N GLY A 4 -16.97 4.44 -19.68
CA GLY A 4 -15.76 3.62 -19.63
C GLY A 4 -14.90 3.94 -18.42
N ARG A 5 -14.84 5.22 -18.04
CA ARG A 5 -14.07 5.63 -16.88
C ARG A 5 -14.66 5.07 -15.59
N ILE A 6 -15.98 5.10 -15.46
CA ILE A 6 -16.67 4.55 -14.29
C ILE A 6 -16.42 3.05 -14.19
N GLU A 7 -16.50 2.36 -15.33
CA GLU A 7 -16.26 0.92 -15.37
C GLU A 7 -14.83 0.59 -14.93
N ALA A 8 -13.85 1.38 -15.41
CA ALA A 8 -12.46 1.18 -15.04
C ALA A 8 -12.25 1.38 -13.53
N TYR A 9 -12.87 2.44 -12.98
CA TYR A 9 -12.75 2.69 -11.54
C TYR A 9 -13.36 1.56 -10.72
N LYS A 10 -14.48 1.01 -11.15
CA LYS A 10 -15.09 -0.12 -10.46
C LYS A 10 -14.18 -1.34 -10.48
N ARG A 11 -13.53 -1.60 -11.62
CA ARG A 11 -12.61 -2.73 -11.74
C ARG A 11 -11.41 -2.54 -10.81
N ILE A 12 -10.87 -1.33 -10.74
CA ILE A 12 -9.75 -1.03 -9.87
C ILE A 12 -10.16 -1.19 -8.40
N ALA A 13 -11.34 -0.71 -8.04
CA ALA A 13 -11.83 -0.79 -6.66
C ALA A 13 -12.06 -2.24 -6.23
N ALA A 14 -12.28 -3.15 -7.17
CA ALA A 14 -12.53 -4.55 -6.88
C ALA A 14 -11.26 -5.38 -6.74
N ILE A 15 -10.08 -4.78 -6.92
CA ILE A 15 -8.80 -5.49 -6.79
C ILE A 15 -8.64 -5.99 -5.35
N GLU A 16 -8.41 -7.30 -5.20
CA GLU A 16 -8.18 -7.91 -3.90
C GLU A 16 -6.86 -8.66 -3.83
N THR A 17 -6.25 -8.95 -4.99
CA THR A 17 -4.99 -9.68 -5.05
C THR A 17 -4.07 -9.04 -6.05
N THR A 18 -2.79 -9.39 -5.98
CA THR A 18 -1.81 -8.94 -6.97
C THR A 18 -2.19 -9.43 -8.38
N SER A 19 -2.71 -10.65 -8.46
CA SER A 19 -3.16 -11.21 -9.74
C SER A 19 -4.32 -10.40 -10.31
N ASP A 20 -5.28 -9.99 -9.46
CA ASP A 20 -6.38 -9.14 -9.89
C ASP A 20 -5.84 -7.83 -10.47
N ALA A 21 -4.85 -7.24 -9.82
CA ALA A 21 -4.28 -5.97 -10.29
C ALA A 21 -3.62 -6.12 -11.65
N GLU A 22 -2.90 -7.23 -11.87
CA GLU A 22 -2.27 -7.50 -13.15
C GLU A 22 -3.31 -7.65 -14.24
N ASP A 23 -4.39 -8.37 -13.95
CA ASP A 23 -5.47 -8.58 -14.91
C ASP A 23 -6.16 -7.26 -15.27
N VAL A 24 -6.44 -6.43 -14.28
CA VAL A 24 -7.07 -5.14 -14.51
C VAL A 24 -6.15 -4.24 -15.34
N LEU A 25 -4.87 -4.21 -15.01
CA LEU A 25 -3.92 -3.39 -15.74
C LEU A 25 -3.81 -3.84 -17.19
N ASP A 26 -3.72 -5.16 -17.43
CA ASP A 26 -3.66 -5.70 -18.79
C ASP A 26 -4.90 -5.33 -19.58
N GLU A 27 -6.07 -5.42 -18.98
CA GLU A 27 -7.30 -5.06 -19.63
C GLU A 27 -7.36 -3.58 -19.98
N LEU A 28 -6.87 -2.72 -19.08
CA LEU A 28 -6.83 -1.28 -19.34
C LEU A 28 -5.88 -0.96 -20.49
N ILE A 29 -4.75 -1.64 -20.54
CA ILE A 29 -3.78 -1.46 -21.63
C ILE A 29 -4.39 -1.91 -22.96
N ASP A 30 -5.09 -3.03 -22.96
CA ASP A 30 -5.72 -3.53 -24.18
C ASP A 30 -6.78 -2.59 -24.71
N ARG A 31 -7.56 -1.98 -23.82
CA ARG A 31 -8.69 -1.13 -24.24
C ARG A 31 -8.25 0.30 -24.56
N TYR A 32 -7.31 0.84 -23.82
CA TYR A 32 -7.01 2.27 -23.87
C TYR A 32 -5.56 2.58 -24.18
N GLY A 33 -4.73 1.57 -24.37
CA GLY A 33 -3.29 1.77 -24.52
C GLY A 33 -2.66 2.00 -23.16
N SER A 34 -1.49 2.65 -23.14
CA SER A 34 -0.82 2.93 -21.89
C SER A 34 -1.71 3.79 -20.99
N PRO A 35 -2.00 3.35 -19.75
CA PRO A 35 -2.89 4.12 -18.88
C PRO A 35 -2.25 5.42 -18.46
N PRO A 36 -3.04 6.48 -18.27
CA PRO A 36 -2.53 7.72 -17.70
C PRO A 36 -1.95 7.50 -16.32
N LYS A 37 -1.05 8.40 -15.89
CA LYS A 37 -0.43 8.30 -14.59
C LYS A 37 -1.46 8.26 -13.46
N SER A 38 -2.57 8.98 -13.61
CA SER A 38 -3.62 8.98 -12.60
C SER A 38 -4.25 7.60 -12.43
N VAL A 39 -4.44 6.87 -13.52
CA VAL A 39 -5.00 5.51 -13.47
C VAL A 39 -3.96 4.55 -12.89
N GLN A 40 -2.71 4.66 -13.31
CA GLN A 40 -1.63 3.85 -12.77
C GLN A 40 -1.53 4.05 -11.25
N GLY A 41 -1.66 5.30 -10.81
CA GLY A 41 -1.61 5.61 -9.38
C GLY A 41 -2.73 4.93 -8.60
N LEU A 42 -3.93 4.85 -9.18
CA LEU A 42 -5.05 4.17 -8.52
C LEU A 42 -4.78 2.67 -8.38
N VAL A 43 -4.17 2.06 -9.39
CA VAL A 43 -3.79 0.64 -9.31
C VAL A 43 -2.74 0.45 -8.22
N ASP A 44 -1.74 1.34 -8.17
CA ASP A 44 -0.69 1.27 -7.17
C ASP A 44 -1.26 1.39 -5.75
N VAL A 45 -2.20 2.30 -5.53
CA VAL A 45 -2.87 2.46 -4.23
C VAL A 45 -3.61 1.17 -3.86
N SER A 46 -4.30 0.56 -4.83
CA SER A 46 -5.02 -0.69 -4.58
C SER A 46 -4.07 -1.82 -4.18
N LEU A 47 -2.90 -1.89 -4.83
CA LEU A 47 -1.89 -2.91 -4.49
C LEU A 47 -1.35 -2.71 -3.07
N VAL A 48 -1.07 -1.47 -2.70
CA VAL A 48 -0.60 -1.16 -1.34
C VAL A 48 -1.68 -1.56 -0.33
N ARG A 49 -2.94 -1.24 -0.62
CA ARG A 49 -4.04 -1.60 0.28
C ARG A 49 -4.13 -3.11 0.47
N VAL A 50 -4.00 -3.88 -0.60
CA VAL A 50 -4.05 -5.34 -0.54
C VAL A 50 -2.90 -5.86 0.31
N THR A 51 -1.68 -5.38 0.09
CA THR A 51 -0.52 -5.81 0.87
C THR A 51 -0.67 -5.42 2.33
N ALA A 52 -1.14 -4.20 2.59
CA ALA A 52 -1.34 -3.72 3.96
C ALA A 52 -2.31 -4.63 4.71
N ALA A 53 -3.42 -5.00 4.07
CA ALA A 53 -4.38 -5.90 4.71
C ALA A 53 -3.75 -7.26 5.00
N ARG A 54 -2.95 -7.76 4.07
CA ARG A 54 -2.30 -9.07 4.22
C ARG A 54 -1.35 -9.09 5.42
N VAL A 55 -0.65 -7.99 5.68
CA VAL A 55 0.30 -7.93 6.80
C VAL A 55 -0.35 -7.49 8.10
N GLY A 56 -1.65 -7.27 8.12
CA GLY A 56 -2.38 -6.96 9.34
C GLY A 56 -2.54 -5.50 9.67
N ILE A 57 -2.41 -4.62 8.67
CA ILE A 57 -2.67 -3.19 8.86
C ILE A 57 -4.18 -2.95 8.74
N ALA A 58 -4.78 -2.39 9.77
CA ALA A 58 -6.21 -2.15 9.81
C ALA A 58 -6.60 -0.83 9.14
N GLU A 59 -5.75 0.17 9.27
CA GLU A 59 -6.06 1.49 8.74
C GLU A 59 -4.77 2.28 8.53
N ILE A 60 -4.74 3.10 7.49
CA ILE A 60 -3.62 3.98 7.19
C ILE A 60 -4.15 5.39 7.10
N VAL A 61 -3.53 6.31 7.85
CA VAL A 61 -3.93 7.72 7.88
C VAL A 61 -2.71 8.56 7.61
N GLN A 62 -2.85 9.60 6.80
CA GLN A 62 -1.81 10.59 6.61
C GLN A 62 -2.23 11.88 7.31
N ARG A 63 -1.40 12.37 8.22
CA ARG A 63 -1.62 13.63 8.91
C ARG A 63 -0.41 14.50 8.70
N GLY A 64 -0.56 15.54 7.87
CA GLY A 64 0.57 16.37 7.50
C GLY A 64 1.64 15.52 6.84
N ASP A 65 2.83 15.50 7.42
CA ASP A 65 3.95 14.74 6.89
C ASP A 65 4.09 13.36 7.54
N GLN A 66 3.10 12.93 8.35
CA GLN A 66 3.18 11.64 9.03
C GLN A 66 2.25 10.61 8.40
N LEU A 67 2.78 9.41 8.19
CA LEU A 67 1.98 8.23 7.85
C LEU A 67 1.77 7.45 9.14
N ILE A 68 0.51 7.16 9.46
CA ILE A 68 0.14 6.43 10.68
C ILE A 68 -0.53 5.14 10.26
N LEU A 69 0.03 4.02 10.70
CA LEU A 69 -0.46 2.69 10.30
C LEU A 69 -0.94 1.98 11.56
N TYR A 70 -2.26 1.77 11.66
CA TYR A 70 -2.87 1.12 12.81
C TYR A 70 -2.86 -0.39 12.61
N SER A 71 -2.40 -1.11 13.61
CA SER A 71 -2.33 -2.57 13.55
C SER A 71 -2.26 -3.15 14.95
N ASP A 72 -3.05 -4.21 15.20
CA ASP A 72 -2.96 -4.98 16.43
C ASP A 72 -1.95 -6.11 16.31
N ILE A 73 -1.44 -6.35 15.10
CA ILE A 73 -0.58 -7.48 14.79
C ILE A 73 0.88 -7.06 14.70
N VAL A 74 1.14 -5.92 14.05
CA VAL A 74 2.51 -5.45 13.81
C VAL A 74 3.01 -4.70 15.04
N GLY A 75 3.98 -5.29 15.73
CA GLY A 75 4.64 -4.65 16.86
C GLY A 75 6.11 -4.42 16.56
N PRO A 76 6.90 -4.01 17.57
CA PRO A 76 8.31 -3.72 17.34
C PRO A 76 9.09 -4.89 16.75
N LYS A 77 8.71 -6.11 17.10
CA LYS A 77 9.39 -7.30 16.58
C LYS A 77 9.21 -7.41 15.07
N GLN A 78 8.03 -7.11 14.58
CA GLN A 78 7.73 -7.19 13.14
C GLN A 78 8.31 -6.02 12.36
N LEU A 79 8.74 -4.96 13.04
CA LEU A 79 9.25 -3.75 12.40
C LEU A 79 10.76 -3.77 12.16
N GLY A 80 11.44 -4.90 12.41
CA GLY A 80 12.89 -4.97 12.31
C GLY A 80 13.43 -4.51 10.97
N GLU A 81 12.91 -5.05 9.87
CA GLU A 81 13.42 -4.69 8.55
C GLU A 81 13.03 -3.26 8.17
N VAL A 82 11.88 -2.79 8.62
CA VAL A 82 11.47 -1.41 8.38
C VAL A 82 12.43 -0.45 9.09
N MET A 83 12.77 -0.78 10.33
CA MET A 83 13.70 0.06 11.11
C MET A 83 15.11 0.06 10.51
N GLU A 84 15.52 -1.06 9.91
CA GLU A 84 16.82 -1.12 9.25
C GLU A 84 16.87 -0.23 8.02
N LYS A 85 15.82 -0.27 7.21
CA LYS A 85 15.79 0.50 5.98
C LYS A 85 15.53 1.99 6.24
N PHE A 86 14.78 2.29 7.27
CA PHE A 86 14.40 3.68 7.61
C PHE A 86 14.84 4.00 9.03
N PRO A 87 16.16 4.05 9.29
CA PRO A 87 16.66 4.26 10.66
C PRO A 87 16.21 5.61 11.21
N HIS A 88 15.81 5.59 12.47
CA HIS A 88 15.39 6.80 13.21
C HIS A 88 14.13 7.45 12.65
N ARG A 89 13.35 6.73 11.85
CA ARG A 89 12.14 7.27 11.24
C ARG A 89 10.87 6.60 11.74
N VAL A 90 10.98 5.44 12.40
CA VAL A 90 9.82 4.66 12.82
C VAL A 90 9.53 4.92 14.28
N LEU A 91 8.29 5.24 14.57
CA LEU A 91 7.83 5.44 15.94
C LEU A 91 6.69 4.45 16.20
N TYR A 92 6.79 3.70 17.30
CA TYR A 92 5.76 2.72 17.65
C TYR A 92 5.05 3.17 18.92
N ASN A 93 3.71 3.05 18.94
CA ASN A 93 2.89 3.36 20.09
C ASN A 93 2.00 2.17 20.42
N ALA A 94 2.15 1.64 21.63
CA ALA A 94 1.37 0.50 22.10
C ALA A 94 0.15 0.92 22.92
N LEU A 95 0.06 2.19 23.29
CA LEU A 95 -1.02 2.64 24.18
C LEU A 95 -2.29 2.94 23.40
N GLY A 96 -3.43 2.52 23.96
CA GLY A 96 -4.70 2.70 23.28
C GLY A 96 -4.78 1.84 22.04
N ARG A 97 -5.06 2.47 20.91
CA ARG A 97 -5.07 1.77 19.61
C ARG A 97 -3.65 1.71 19.08
N PRO A 98 -3.04 0.52 18.99
CA PRO A 98 -1.62 0.44 18.60
C PRO A 98 -1.40 0.89 17.16
N TYR A 99 -0.30 1.60 16.95
CA TYR A 99 0.10 2.03 15.61
C TYR A 99 1.61 2.21 15.54
N PHE A 100 2.13 2.27 14.32
CA PHE A 100 3.46 2.78 14.08
C PHE A 100 3.36 3.88 13.03
N SER A 101 4.32 4.79 13.04
CA SER A 101 4.29 5.93 12.14
C SER A 101 5.66 6.22 11.58
N LEU A 102 5.66 6.85 10.41
CA LEU A 102 6.88 7.33 9.76
C LEU A 102 6.61 8.72 9.23
N ARG A 103 7.64 9.57 9.27
CA ARG A 103 7.54 10.90 8.68
C ARG A 103 7.93 10.85 7.22
N VAL A 104 7.11 11.44 6.36
CA VAL A 104 7.41 11.61 4.94
C VAL A 104 8.38 12.77 4.82
N GLN A 105 9.53 12.53 4.21
CA GLN A 105 10.55 13.55 4.04
C GLN A 105 10.22 14.43 2.85
N LYS A 106 10.80 15.63 2.83
CA LYS A 106 10.60 16.55 1.73
C LYS A 106 11.04 15.91 0.42
N GLY A 107 10.17 15.96 -0.58
CA GLY A 107 10.47 15.37 -1.88
C GLY A 107 10.19 13.89 -1.98
N GLU A 108 9.84 13.26 -0.87
CA GLU A 108 9.54 11.82 -0.85
C GLU A 108 8.07 11.59 -1.16
N SER A 109 7.78 10.59 -1.99
CA SER A 109 6.40 10.21 -2.28
C SER A 109 5.82 9.41 -1.11
N PRO A 110 4.69 9.87 -0.53
CA PRO A 110 4.05 9.08 0.54
C PRO A 110 3.66 7.68 0.06
N LEU A 111 3.20 7.55 -1.16
CA LEU A 111 2.78 6.24 -1.69
C LEU A 111 3.96 5.29 -1.84
N VAL A 112 5.09 5.79 -2.34
CA VAL A 112 6.29 4.97 -2.48
C VAL A 112 6.82 4.56 -1.11
N LEU A 113 6.85 5.49 -0.16
CA LEU A 113 7.26 5.17 1.20
C LEU A 113 6.37 4.10 1.80
N LEU A 114 5.06 4.28 1.66
CA LEU A 114 4.09 3.33 2.20
C LEU A 114 4.28 1.95 1.58
N ARG A 115 4.44 1.89 0.26
CA ARG A 115 4.68 0.62 -0.44
C ARG A 115 5.93 -0.06 0.10
N ASP A 116 7.01 0.69 0.25
CA ASP A 116 8.26 0.13 0.73
C ASP A 116 8.11 -0.41 2.16
N VAL A 117 7.38 0.32 3.01
CA VAL A 117 7.16 -0.10 4.39
C VAL A 117 6.36 -1.39 4.45
N VAL A 118 5.21 -1.44 3.77
CA VAL A 118 4.35 -2.63 3.90
C VAL A 118 4.98 -3.86 3.28
N THR A 119 5.82 -3.70 2.25
CA THR A 119 6.49 -4.85 1.62
C THR A 119 7.62 -5.41 2.48
N LEU A 120 8.09 -4.66 3.47
CA LEU A 120 9.11 -5.13 4.40
C LEU A 120 8.54 -5.85 5.63
N LEU A 121 7.21 -5.82 5.78
CA LEU A 121 6.58 -6.45 6.94
C LEU A 121 6.42 -7.96 6.71
N PRO A 122 6.49 -8.77 7.78
CA PRO A 122 6.29 -10.21 7.65
C PRO A 122 4.93 -10.53 7.03
N GLY A 123 4.91 -11.45 6.09
CA GLY A 123 3.69 -11.84 5.41
C GLY A 123 3.36 -11.02 4.19
N ALA A 124 4.19 -10.02 3.84
CA ALA A 124 3.93 -9.17 2.68
C ALA A 124 4.03 -9.92 1.37
N GLN A 125 4.93 -10.90 1.30
CA GLN A 125 5.16 -11.65 0.07
C GLN A 125 4.03 -12.63 -0.18
N THR A 126 3.55 -12.66 -1.42
CA THR A 126 2.61 -13.69 -1.83
C THR A 126 3.32 -15.03 -1.82
N GLN A 127 2.70 -16.03 -1.23
CA GLN A 127 3.25 -17.38 -1.28
C GLN A 127 3.13 -17.87 -2.71
N THR A 128 4.26 -18.03 -3.34
CA THR A 128 4.22 -18.70 -4.62
C THR A 128 4.31 -20.15 -4.28
N LYS A 129 3.62 -20.84 -4.71
CA LYS A 129 3.71 -22.11 -4.37
C LYS A 129 4.71 -22.79 -4.85
N GLN A 130 5.16 -23.11 -4.61
CA GLN A 130 6.23 -23.77 -4.98
C GLN A 130 6.07 -25.02 -5.39
#